data_7843b109c24c998f8e09758b5bdf6b45
#
_entry.id   7843b109c24c998f8e09758b5bdf6b45
#
_cell.length_a   1.000
_cell.length_b   1.000
_cell.length_c   1.000
_cell.angle_alpha   90.00
_cell.angle_beta   90.00
_cell.angle_gamma   90.00
#
_symmetry.space_group_name_H-M   'P 1'
#
loop_
_entity.id
_entity.type
_entity.pdbx_description
1 polymer ?
#
loop_
_entity_poly.entity_id
_entity_poly.type
_entity_poly.pdbx_seq_one_letter_code
_entity_poly.pdbx_strand_id
1 'polypeptide(L)'
;MKKEFGATKNGEKASCYVLKNSKGMEAVVSDFGASLLKLYVPDKDGKTQDVVLGYETLEDYENGGDSLGATVGRVANRIGMAEFELNGKKYELTKNDNGKNTLHGG
;
A
#
# COMPACT_ATOMS: atom_id res chain seq x y z
N MET A 1 13.83 -7.39 9.30
CA MET A 1 13.84 -8.82 8.88
C MET A 1 12.87 -8.97 7.71
N LYS A 2 13.31 -9.61 6.65
CA LYS A 2 12.48 -9.90 5.47
C LYS A 2 11.78 -11.25 5.64
N LYS A 3 10.49 -11.32 5.29
CA LYS A 3 9.69 -12.57 5.28
C LYS A 3 8.93 -12.67 3.96
N GLU A 4 8.66 -13.88 3.51
CA GLU A 4 7.75 -14.11 2.38
C GLU A 4 6.32 -13.73 2.81
N PHE A 5 5.61 -12.99 1.95
CA PHE A 5 4.22 -12.58 2.18
C PHE A 5 3.23 -13.32 1.27
N GLY A 6 3.69 -13.79 0.13
CA GLY A 6 2.90 -14.55 -0.82
C GLY A 6 3.29 -14.26 -2.27
N ALA A 7 2.45 -14.70 -3.19
CA ALA A 7 2.58 -14.42 -4.62
C ALA A 7 1.28 -13.80 -5.14
N THR A 8 1.41 -12.81 -6.03
CA THR A 8 0.29 -12.18 -6.71
C THR A 8 -0.38 -13.14 -7.68
N LYS A 9 -1.56 -12.80 -8.19
CA LYS A 9 -2.27 -13.56 -9.24
C LYS A 9 -1.42 -13.77 -10.49
N ASN A 10 -0.48 -12.87 -10.75
CA ASN A 10 0.46 -12.96 -11.88
C ASN A 10 1.72 -13.77 -11.54
N GLY A 11 1.83 -14.32 -10.33
CA GLY A 11 2.97 -15.12 -9.88
C GLY A 11 4.18 -14.31 -9.37
N GLU A 12 4.06 -12.99 -9.23
CA GLU A 12 5.11 -12.15 -8.65
C GLU A 12 5.17 -12.33 -7.14
N LYS A 13 6.34 -12.62 -6.62
CA LYS A 13 6.54 -12.81 -5.18
C LYS A 13 6.56 -11.48 -4.45
N ALA A 14 5.77 -11.39 -3.38
CA ALA A 14 5.79 -10.28 -2.45
C ALA A 14 6.42 -10.69 -1.12
N SER A 15 7.09 -9.73 -0.51
CA SER A 15 7.73 -9.87 0.80
C SER A 15 7.22 -8.84 1.77
N CYS A 16 7.30 -9.12 3.04
CA CYS A 16 7.15 -8.12 4.09
C CYS A 16 8.44 -7.93 4.88
N TYR A 17 8.61 -6.73 5.38
CA TYR A 17 9.80 -6.28 6.11
C TYR A 17 9.39 -5.83 7.49
N VAL A 18 10.02 -6.41 8.50
CA VAL A 18 9.79 -6.07 9.90
C VAL A 18 10.85 -5.08 10.35
N LEU A 19 10.41 -3.90 10.72
CA LEU A 19 11.23 -2.80 11.22
C LEU A 19 10.96 -2.62 12.71
N LYS A 20 12.01 -2.61 13.52
CA LYS A 20 11.91 -2.47 14.99
C LYS A 20 12.74 -1.31 15.49
N ASN A 21 12.24 -0.60 16.47
CA ASN A 21 13.02 0.37 17.21
C ASN A 21 13.41 -0.18 18.60
N SER A 22 14.30 0.54 19.28
CA SER A 22 14.78 0.16 20.64
C SER A 22 13.72 0.33 21.73
N LYS A 23 12.57 0.94 21.42
CA LYS A 23 11.49 1.23 22.38
C LYS A 23 10.30 0.29 22.28
N GLY A 24 10.44 -0.81 21.53
CA GLY A 24 9.42 -1.85 21.43
C GLY A 24 8.34 -1.60 20.36
N MET A 25 8.48 -0.56 19.54
CA MET A 25 7.60 -0.42 18.36
C MET A 25 8.10 -1.31 17.23
N GLU A 26 7.16 -1.86 16.49
CA GLU A 26 7.43 -2.68 15.32
C GLU A 26 6.47 -2.32 14.18
N ALA A 27 7.01 -2.05 12.99
CA ALA A 27 6.24 -1.85 11.77
C ALA A 27 6.48 -3.00 10.80
N VAL A 28 5.43 -3.48 10.16
CA VAL A 28 5.51 -4.47 9.08
C VAL A 28 5.05 -3.81 7.79
N VAL A 29 5.93 -3.75 6.81
CA VAL A 29 5.69 -3.11 5.50
C VAL A 29 5.89 -4.14 4.39
N SER A 30 5.02 -4.15 3.39
CA SER A 30 5.16 -5.00 2.21
C SER A 30 5.76 -4.24 1.02
N ASP A 31 6.50 -4.95 0.16
CA ASP A 31 6.89 -4.45 -1.17
C ASP A 31 5.72 -4.51 -2.19
N PHE A 32 4.60 -5.10 -1.83
CA PHE A 32 3.36 -4.95 -2.57
C PHE A 32 2.75 -3.57 -2.29
N GLY A 33 3.04 -2.61 -3.19
CA GLY A 33 2.56 -1.23 -3.09
C GLY A 33 3.10 -0.45 -1.89
N ALA A 34 4.20 -0.86 -1.28
CA ALA A 34 4.76 -0.28 -0.05
C ALA A 34 3.72 -0.14 1.07
N SER A 35 2.83 -1.12 1.19
CA SER A 35 1.71 -1.10 2.12
C SER A 35 2.18 -1.30 3.56
N LEU A 36 1.68 -0.47 4.49
CA LEU A 36 1.84 -0.69 5.93
C LEU A 36 0.84 -1.75 6.37
N LEU A 37 1.33 -2.94 6.69
CA LEU A 37 0.49 -4.08 7.07
C LEU A 37 0.13 -4.07 8.55
N LYS A 38 1.11 -3.78 9.43
CA LYS A 38 0.95 -3.80 10.89
C LYS A 38 1.83 -2.72 11.52
N LEU A 39 1.34 -2.17 12.62
CA LEU A 39 2.12 -1.27 13.47
C LEU A 39 1.85 -1.63 14.93
N TYR A 40 2.80 -2.29 15.56
CA TYR A 40 2.75 -2.62 16.99
C TYR A 40 3.26 -1.46 17.82
N VAL A 41 2.42 -0.96 18.71
CA VAL A 41 2.72 0.16 19.59
C VAL A 41 2.52 -0.31 21.04
N PRO A 42 3.47 -0.06 21.97
CA PRO A 42 3.27 -0.35 23.37
C PRO A 42 2.24 0.61 23.99
N ASP A 43 1.33 0.07 24.78
CA ASP A 43 0.43 0.86 25.61
C ASP A 43 1.13 1.40 26.87
N LYS A 44 0.36 2.06 27.75
CA LYS A 44 0.88 2.61 29.01
C LYS A 44 1.46 1.57 29.96
N ASP A 45 1.06 0.32 29.82
CA ASP A 45 1.51 -0.81 30.64
C ASP A 45 2.65 -1.62 29.96
N GLY A 46 3.12 -1.16 28.79
CA GLY A 46 4.16 -1.79 27.99
C GLY A 46 3.67 -2.97 27.14
N LYS A 47 2.36 -3.21 27.08
CA LYS A 47 1.79 -4.26 26.24
C LYS A 47 1.62 -3.74 24.80
N THR A 48 2.21 -4.46 23.85
CA THR A 48 2.14 -4.08 22.43
C THR A 48 0.86 -4.56 21.77
N GLN A 49 0.27 -3.68 20.95
CA GLN A 49 -0.91 -3.96 20.13
C GLN A 49 -0.69 -3.47 18.72
N ASP A 50 -1.23 -4.20 17.74
CA ASP A 50 -1.33 -3.72 16.36
C ASP A 50 -2.45 -2.67 16.28
N VAL A 51 -2.09 -1.47 15.83
CA VAL A 51 -3.02 -0.32 15.74
C VAL A 51 -3.38 0.03 14.30
N VAL A 52 -3.01 -0.79 13.34
CA VAL A 52 -3.31 -0.59 11.92
C VAL A 52 -4.44 -1.53 11.48
N LEU A 53 -5.46 -0.95 10.86
CA LEU A 53 -6.48 -1.73 10.19
C LEU A 53 -5.90 -2.28 8.88
N GLY A 54 -5.93 -3.60 8.69
CA GLY A 54 -5.35 -4.26 7.52
C GLY A 54 -5.90 -5.66 7.32
N TYR A 55 -5.45 -6.31 6.26
CA TYR A 55 -5.74 -7.70 5.95
C TYR A 55 -4.60 -8.62 6.42
N GLU A 56 -4.87 -9.92 6.50
CA GLU A 56 -3.87 -10.90 6.93
C GLU A 56 -3.07 -11.51 5.77
N THR A 57 -3.63 -11.55 4.56
CA THR A 57 -3.02 -12.21 3.40
C THR A 57 -2.77 -11.25 2.26
N LEU A 58 -1.79 -11.57 1.40
CA LEU A 58 -1.54 -10.84 0.16
C LEU A 58 -2.76 -10.85 -0.77
N GLU A 59 -3.45 -11.98 -0.85
CA GLU A 59 -4.64 -12.15 -1.67
C GLU A 59 -5.74 -11.16 -1.27
N ASP A 60 -5.93 -10.94 0.03
CA ASP A 60 -6.90 -9.96 0.53
C ASP A 60 -6.51 -8.53 0.15
N TYR A 61 -5.21 -8.19 0.19
CA TYR A 61 -4.72 -6.89 -0.28
C TYR A 61 -4.88 -6.73 -1.78
N GLU A 62 -4.68 -7.77 -2.56
CA GLU A 62 -4.83 -7.76 -4.01
C GLU A 62 -6.29 -7.62 -4.45
N ASN A 63 -7.22 -8.19 -3.70
CA ASN A 63 -8.66 -8.15 -3.95
C ASN A 63 -9.36 -6.99 -3.24
N GLY A 64 -8.76 -6.44 -2.19
CA GLY A 64 -9.34 -5.39 -1.36
C GLY A 64 -9.40 -4.04 -2.07
N GLY A 65 -10.58 -3.39 -2.02
CA GLY A 65 -10.81 -2.08 -2.60
C GLY A 65 -10.62 -0.90 -1.62
N ASP A 66 -10.29 -1.17 -0.37
CA ASP A 66 -10.35 -0.18 0.71
C ASP A 66 -9.06 0.63 0.90
N SER A 67 -8.00 0.32 0.14
CA SER A 67 -6.69 1.00 0.22
C SER A 67 -6.07 1.00 1.62
N LEU A 68 -6.35 -0.02 2.44
CA LEU A 68 -5.84 -0.13 3.81
C LEU A 68 -4.30 -0.13 3.82
N GLY A 69 -3.71 0.77 4.59
CA GLY A 69 -2.26 0.90 4.71
C GLY A 69 -1.53 1.30 3.44
N ALA A 70 -2.23 1.66 2.38
CA ALA A 70 -1.64 1.96 1.09
C ALA A 70 -0.73 3.19 1.12
N THR A 71 0.44 3.06 0.48
CA THR A 71 1.28 4.21 0.14
C THR A 71 0.80 4.80 -1.17
N VAL A 72 0.31 6.03 -1.13
CA VAL A 72 -0.28 6.71 -2.28
C VAL A 72 0.79 7.39 -3.12
N GLY A 73 0.81 7.12 -4.39
CA GLY A 73 1.76 7.70 -5.34
C GLY A 73 1.65 7.05 -6.74
N ARG A 74 2.33 7.64 -7.72
CA ARG A 74 3.21 8.84 -7.62
C ARG A 74 2.44 10.13 -7.39
N VAL A 75 1.19 10.21 -7.80
CA VAL A 75 0.33 11.38 -7.63
C VAL A 75 -0.83 10.98 -6.73
N ALA A 76 -1.16 11.83 -5.76
CA ALA A 76 -2.32 11.63 -4.91
C ALA A 76 -3.56 12.24 -5.55
N ASN A 77 -4.74 11.70 -5.17
CA ASN A 77 -6.04 12.16 -5.65
C ASN A 77 -6.21 11.98 -7.18
N ARG A 78 -7.03 12.80 -7.81
CA ARG A 78 -7.49 12.57 -9.19
C ARG A 78 -6.76 13.40 -10.23
N ILE A 79 -6.51 12.77 -11.38
CA ILE A 79 -6.24 13.46 -12.63
C ILE A 79 -7.48 13.27 -13.51
N GLY A 80 -8.16 14.39 -13.79
CA GLY A 80 -9.39 14.40 -14.57
C GLY A 80 -9.20 13.83 -15.97
N MET A 81 -10.16 13.05 -16.44
CA MET A 81 -10.12 12.35 -17.73
C MET A 81 -8.94 11.38 -17.90
N ALA A 82 -8.17 11.12 -16.85
CA ALA A 82 -6.97 10.26 -16.88
C ALA A 82 -5.97 10.67 -17.96
N GLU A 83 -5.80 11.97 -18.17
CA GLU A 83 -4.83 12.48 -19.15
C GLU A 83 -4.28 13.85 -18.75
N PHE A 84 -3.07 14.13 -19.21
CA PHE A 84 -2.46 15.44 -19.11
C PHE A 84 -1.48 15.67 -20.26
N GLU A 85 -1.12 16.92 -20.50
CA GLU A 85 -0.11 17.30 -21.48
C GLU A 85 1.09 17.93 -20.75
N LEU A 86 2.28 17.54 -21.16
CA LEU A 86 3.53 18.12 -20.67
C LEU A 86 4.53 18.24 -21.81
N ASN A 87 5.10 19.43 -21.99
CA ASN A 87 6.06 19.74 -23.06
C ASN A 87 5.58 19.33 -24.46
N GLY A 88 4.29 19.57 -24.75
CA GLY A 88 3.68 19.25 -26.03
C GLY A 88 3.39 17.76 -26.25
N LYS A 89 3.64 16.91 -25.24
CA LYS A 89 3.32 15.47 -25.29
C LYS A 89 2.12 15.16 -24.42
N LYS A 90 1.15 14.44 -24.98
CA LYS A 90 -0.01 13.92 -24.26
C LYS A 90 0.33 12.59 -23.57
N TYR A 91 -0.06 12.48 -22.30
CA TYR A 91 0.07 11.26 -21.49
C TYR A 91 -1.32 10.75 -21.14
N GLU A 92 -1.58 9.51 -21.47
CA GLU A 92 -2.80 8.79 -21.11
C GLU A 92 -2.52 7.86 -19.94
N LEU A 93 -3.38 7.88 -18.94
CA LEU A 93 -3.23 7.18 -17.67
C LEU A 93 -4.31 6.11 -17.48
N THR A 94 -4.13 5.26 -16.49
CA THR A 94 -5.10 4.24 -16.11
C THR A 94 -6.39 4.89 -15.58
N LYS A 95 -7.54 4.47 -16.10
CA LYS A 95 -8.86 4.96 -15.67
C LYS A 95 -9.43 4.11 -14.54
N ASN A 96 -8.80 4.16 -13.37
CA ASN A 96 -9.18 3.38 -12.19
C ASN A 96 -10.25 4.01 -11.31
N ASP A 97 -10.73 5.21 -11.67
CA ASP A 97 -11.80 5.91 -10.94
C ASP A 97 -12.98 6.16 -11.88
N ASN A 98 -14.08 5.40 -11.66
CA ASN A 98 -15.32 5.45 -12.44
C ASN A 98 -15.12 5.32 -13.97
N GLY A 99 -14.07 4.66 -14.42
CA GLY A 99 -13.75 4.53 -15.86
C GLY A 99 -13.42 5.86 -16.56
N LYS A 100 -13.20 6.92 -15.80
CA LYS A 100 -13.01 8.27 -16.31
C LYS A 100 -11.71 8.91 -15.87
N ASN A 101 -11.42 8.88 -14.58
CA ASN A 101 -10.26 9.56 -13.99
C ASN A 101 -9.17 8.57 -13.59
N THR A 102 -7.96 9.06 -13.41
CA THR A 102 -6.94 8.36 -12.63
C THR A 102 -7.02 8.80 -11.17
N LEU A 103 -7.03 7.85 -10.25
CA LEU A 103 -7.03 8.10 -8.81
C LEU A 103 -5.79 7.45 -8.19
N HIS A 104 -5.07 8.23 -7.40
CA HIS A 104 -3.93 7.80 -6.58
C HIS A 104 -2.82 7.07 -7.36
N GLY A 105 -2.57 7.49 -8.59
CA GLY A 105 -1.49 6.96 -9.42
C GLY A 105 -1.89 5.79 -10.34
N GLY A 106 -3.13 5.37 -10.27
CA GLY A 106 -3.64 4.31 -11.18
C GLY A 106 -3.52 2.88 -10.67
#